data_03d73c9642c541f9ff0c35fb10284011
#
_entry.id   03d73c9642c541f9ff0c35fb10284011
#
_cell.length_a   1.000
_cell.length_b   1.000
_cell.length_c   1.000
_cell.angle_alpha   90.00
_cell.angle_beta   90.00
_cell.angle_gamma   90.00
#
_symmetry.space_group_name_H-M   'P 1'
#
loop_
_entity.id
_entity.type
_entity.pdbx_description
1 polymer ?
#
loop_
_entity_poly.entity_id
_entity_poly.type
_entity_poly.pdbx_seq_one_letter_code
_entity_poly.pdbx_strand_id
1 'polypeptide(L)'
;MGARLKFHQRDWALHKGLTAITWTFDPLVRRNGWFNLRRLGARAVEYHVDFYGALNDDINGSGETDRLLARWDVDPSRSTNHEPTTPVIEVPTPDDIVALRRTDPVAAHEWRHSMRDRLAPLLDTHDVVGMNDNGDYILTRKETR
;
A
#
# COMPACT_ATOMS: atom_id res chain seq x y z
N MET A 1 11.04 -0.63 15.08
CA MET A 1 11.86 -1.63 14.39
C MET A 1 11.78 -1.53 12.87
N GLY A 2 10.59 -1.44 12.30
CA GLY A 2 10.41 -1.40 10.85
C GLY A 2 11.11 -0.26 10.13
N ALA A 3 11.01 0.97 10.64
CA ALA A 3 11.60 2.15 9.99
C ALA A 3 13.13 2.04 9.92
N ARG A 4 13.74 1.59 11.00
CA ARG A 4 15.19 1.46 11.09
C ARG A 4 15.72 0.45 10.07
N LEU A 5 15.03 -0.68 9.93
CA LEU A 5 15.38 -1.69 8.95
C LEU A 5 15.23 -1.15 7.53
N LYS A 6 14.16 -0.40 7.25
CA LYS A 6 13.92 0.19 5.93
C LYS A 6 14.98 1.21 5.57
N PHE A 7 15.39 2.06 6.50
CA PHE A 7 16.45 3.04 6.24
C PHE A 7 17.79 2.35 6.01
N HIS A 8 18.05 1.25 6.69
CA HIS A 8 19.23 0.44 6.43
C HIS A 8 19.19 -0.17 5.02
N GLN A 9 18.05 -0.67 4.60
CA GLN A 9 17.86 -1.16 3.23
C GLN A 9 18.08 -0.07 2.19
N ARG A 10 17.62 1.15 2.48
CA ARG A 10 17.84 2.30 1.61
C ARG A 10 19.33 2.56 1.42
N ASP A 11 20.07 2.61 2.52
CA ASP A 11 21.51 2.86 2.46
C ASP A 11 22.23 1.78 1.66
N TRP A 12 21.85 0.52 1.86
CA TRP A 12 22.37 -0.59 1.09
C TRP A 12 22.08 -0.44 -0.40
N ALA A 13 20.84 -0.09 -0.73
CA ALA A 13 20.40 0.07 -2.12
C ALA A 13 21.17 1.20 -2.79
N LEU A 14 21.35 2.33 -2.12
CA LEU A 14 22.12 3.46 -2.63
C LEU A 14 23.58 3.07 -2.89
N HIS A 15 24.17 2.31 -1.97
CA HIS A 15 25.53 1.82 -2.11
C HIS A 15 25.68 0.90 -3.34
N LYS A 16 24.62 0.16 -3.68
CA LYS A 16 24.61 -0.72 -4.85
C LYS A 16 24.21 -0.01 -6.15
N GLY A 17 23.94 1.28 -6.10
CA GLY A 17 23.51 2.04 -7.27
C GLY A 17 22.06 1.84 -7.67
N LEU A 18 21.25 1.27 -6.80
CA LEU A 18 19.83 1.09 -7.04
C LEU A 18 19.08 2.39 -6.78
N THR A 19 17.98 2.61 -7.50
CA THR A 19 17.18 3.84 -7.36
C THR A 19 15.89 3.65 -6.60
N ALA A 20 15.41 2.43 -6.48
CA ALA A 20 14.15 2.16 -5.80
C ALA A 20 14.15 0.79 -5.12
N ILE A 21 13.33 0.69 -4.08
CA ILE A 21 13.02 -0.57 -3.40
C ILE A 21 11.52 -0.79 -3.54
N THR A 22 11.11 -2.01 -3.85
CA THR A 22 9.70 -2.38 -3.93
C THR A 22 9.40 -3.52 -2.97
N TRP A 23 8.18 -3.51 -2.43
CA TRP A 23 7.65 -4.60 -1.61
C TRP A 23 6.14 -4.55 -1.64
N THR A 24 5.49 -5.58 -1.11
CA THR A 24 4.03 -5.61 -1.07
C THR A 24 3.53 -5.53 0.37
N PHE A 25 2.31 -5.00 0.54
CA PHE A 25 1.66 -4.95 1.84
C PHE A 25 0.15 -5.10 1.69
N ASP A 26 -0.50 -5.48 2.78
CA ASP A 26 -1.95 -5.68 2.81
C ASP A 26 -2.66 -4.32 2.79
N PRO A 27 -3.49 -4.04 1.77
CA PRO A 27 -4.16 -2.74 1.66
C PRO A 27 -5.16 -2.44 2.77
N LEU A 28 -5.62 -3.45 3.49
CA LEU A 28 -6.60 -3.28 4.56
C LEU A 28 -5.97 -2.95 5.90
N VAL A 29 -4.67 -3.17 6.06
CA VAL A 29 -3.99 -2.90 7.33
C VAL A 29 -3.58 -1.43 7.36
N ARG A 30 -4.40 -0.60 8.01
CA ARG A 30 -4.22 0.86 8.07
C ARG A 30 -2.83 1.25 8.60
N ARG A 31 -2.37 0.57 9.61
CA ARG A 31 -1.06 0.82 10.21
C ARG A 31 0.08 0.62 9.21
N ASN A 32 -0.04 -0.37 8.31
CA ASN A 32 0.96 -0.58 7.25
C ASN A 32 0.91 0.54 6.22
N GLY A 33 -0.28 0.99 5.87
CA GLY A 33 -0.44 2.14 4.98
C GLY A 33 0.19 3.38 5.56
N TRP A 34 -0.09 3.66 6.83
CA TRP A 34 0.50 4.79 7.54
C TRP A 34 2.02 4.73 7.50
N PHE A 35 2.60 3.57 7.87
CA PHE A 35 4.04 3.39 7.90
C PHE A 35 4.67 3.58 6.53
N ASN A 36 4.15 2.90 5.53
CA ASN A 36 4.74 2.92 4.18
C ASN A 36 4.58 4.27 3.49
N LEU A 37 3.41 4.89 3.62
CA LEU A 37 3.07 6.10 2.87
C LEU A 37 3.46 7.37 3.61
N ARG A 38 3.16 7.46 4.91
CA ARG A 38 3.45 8.68 5.67
C ARG A 38 4.83 8.68 6.29
N ARG A 39 5.23 7.57 6.89
CA ARG A 39 6.51 7.52 7.58
C ARG A 39 7.69 7.41 6.61
N LEU A 40 7.60 6.50 5.65
CA LEU A 40 8.67 6.28 4.70
C LEU A 40 8.57 7.17 3.46
N GLY A 41 7.38 7.58 3.09
CA GLY A 41 7.17 8.35 1.87
C GLY A 41 7.17 7.51 0.61
N ALA A 42 6.93 6.21 0.73
CA ALA A 42 6.71 5.35 -0.42
C ALA A 42 5.35 5.64 -1.04
N ARG A 43 5.12 5.16 -2.24
CA ARG A 43 3.80 5.22 -2.88
C ARG A 43 3.40 3.83 -3.34
N ALA A 44 2.10 3.58 -3.43
CA ALA A 44 1.60 2.33 -3.97
C ALA A 44 1.27 2.53 -5.44
N VAL A 45 1.81 1.67 -6.30
CA VAL A 45 1.77 1.86 -7.75
C VAL A 45 1.00 0.78 -8.49
N GLU A 46 0.73 -0.37 -7.86
CA GLU A 46 -0.02 -1.47 -8.43
C GLU A 46 -0.87 -2.15 -7.37
N TYR A 47 -2.00 -2.70 -7.79
CA TYR A 47 -2.86 -3.52 -6.94
C TYR A 47 -2.83 -4.96 -7.47
N HIS A 48 -2.42 -5.88 -6.63
CA HIS A 48 -2.34 -7.30 -6.97
C HIS A 48 -3.47 -8.05 -6.28
N VAL A 49 -4.41 -8.54 -7.09
CA VAL A 49 -5.54 -9.30 -6.59
C VAL A 49 -5.09 -10.74 -6.33
N ASP A 50 -5.41 -11.25 -5.13
CA ASP A 50 -5.12 -12.64 -4.75
C ASP A 50 -3.66 -13.02 -5.03
N PHE A 51 -2.74 -12.20 -4.52
CA PHE A 51 -1.31 -12.24 -4.84
C PHE A 51 -0.69 -13.63 -4.68
N TYR A 52 -1.06 -14.35 -3.61
CA TYR A 52 -0.50 -15.68 -3.36
C TYR A 52 -1.31 -16.80 -4.02
N GLY A 53 -2.49 -16.47 -4.56
CA GLY A 53 -3.30 -17.40 -5.32
C GLY A 53 -3.69 -18.67 -4.56
N ALA A 54 -3.95 -19.73 -5.32
CA ALA A 54 -4.41 -21.00 -4.77
C ALA A 54 -3.41 -21.68 -3.85
N LEU A 55 -2.14 -21.28 -3.91
CA LEU A 55 -1.10 -21.90 -3.08
C LEU A 55 -1.31 -21.69 -1.59
N ASN A 56 -2.06 -20.67 -1.21
CA ASN A 56 -2.30 -20.33 0.19
C ASN A 56 -3.74 -20.55 0.63
N ASP A 57 -4.59 -21.07 -0.22
CA ASP A 57 -6.01 -21.28 0.11
C ASP A 57 -6.20 -22.13 1.35
N ASP A 58 -5.47 -23.22 1.44
CA ASP A 58 -5.58 -24.16 2.57
C ASP A 58 -4.98 -23.60 3.85
N ILE A 59 -4.02 -22.70 3.74
CA ILE A 59 -3.29 -22.16 4.90
C ILE A 59 -4.06 -21.00 5.53
N ASN A 60 -4.64 -20.13 4.72
CA ASN A 60 -5.26 -18.89 5.19
C ASN A 60 -6.77 -18.98 5.34
N GLY A 61 -7.38 -20.08 4.97
CA GLY A 61 -8.81 -20.29 5.12
C GLY A 61 -9.70 -19.46 4.19
N SER A 62 -9.27 -18.28 3.81
CA SER A 62 -9.98 -17.42 2.88
C SER A 62 -9.34 -17.40 1.50
N GLY A 63 -8.10 -17.82 1.41
CA GLY A 63 -7.37 -17.88 0.15
C GLY A 63 -7.10 -16.55 -0.53
N GLU A 64 -7.51 -15.46 0.07
CA GLU A 64 -7.45 -14.17 -0.61
C GLU A 64 -6.43 -13.26 0.05
N THR A 65 -5.44 -12.89 -0.75
CA THR A 65 -4.30 -12.11 -0.31
C THR A 65 -4.05 -10.98 -1.31
N ASP A 66 -4.96 -10.01 -1.28
CA ASP A 66 -4.75 -8.80 -2.09
C ASP A 66 -3.57 -8.02 -1.51
N ARG A 67 -2.73 -7.48 -2.39
CA ARG A 67 -1.53 -6.75 -1.99
C ARG A 67 -1.39 -5.46 -2.80
N LEU A 68 -0.93 -4.42 -2.15
CA LEU A 68 -0.46 -3.21 -2.83
C LEU A 68 1.04 -3.32 -3.03
N LEU A 69 1.52 -2.94 -4.21
CA LEU A 69 2.95 -2.86 -4.47
C LEU A 69 3.44 -1.46 -4.12
N ALA A 70 4.27 -1.38 -3.10
CA ALA A 70 4.91 -0.14 -2.70
C ALA A 70 6.20 0.07 -3.48
N ARG A 71 6.44 1.29 -3.89
CA ARG A 71 7.69 1.72 -4.51
C ARG A 71 8.26 2.87 -3.69
N TRP A 72 9.49 2.70 -3.25
CA TRP A 72 10.19 3.71 -2.48
C TRP A 72 11.42 4.16 -3.26
N ASP A 73 11.38 5.40 -3.73
CA ASP A 73 12.52 6.01 -4.42
C ASP A 73 13.56 6.35 -3.36
N VAL A 74 14.71 5.67 -3.42
CA VAL A 74 15.74 5.81 -2.39
C VAL A 74 16.78 6.85 -2.72
N ASP A 75 16.84 7.29 -3.97
CA ASP A 75 17.75 8.35 -4.40
C ASP A 75 17.22 9.70 -3.93
N PRO A 76 17.96 10.43 -3.08
CA PRO A 76 17.50 11.73 -2.59
C PRO A 76 17.19 12.74 -3.69
N SER A 77 17.85 12.65 -4.84
CA SER A 77 17.60 13.56 -5.96
C SER A 77 16.26 13.29 -6.63
N ARG A 78 15.68 12.12 -6.41
CA ARG A 78 14.36 11.74 -6.92
C ARG A 78 13.30 11.72 -5.83
N SER A 79 13.69 12.07 -4.62
CA SER A 79 12.75 12.20 -3.52
C SER A 79 11.81 13.35 -3.84
N THR A 80 10.62 12.99 -4.16
CA THR A 80 9.59 13.96 -4.41
C THR A 80 8.66 13.94 -3.22
N ASN A 81 8.62 15.05 -2.51
CA ASN A 81 7.49 15.35 -1.68
C ASN A 81 6.33 15.55 -2.66
N HIS A 82 5.57 14.50 -2.89
CA HIS A 82 4.38 14.62 -3.70
C HIS A 82 3.33 15.36 -2.89
N GLU A 83 3.32 16.67 -3.03
CA GLU A 83 2.15 17.42 -2.66
C GLU A 83 1.02 16.94 -3.59
N PRO A 84 -0.12 16.51 -3.03
CA PRO A 84 -1.20 16.03 -3.88
C PRO A 84 -1.68 17.14 -4.77
N THR A 85 -1.56 16.93 -6.07
CA THR A 85 -2.20 17.84 -7.03
C THR A 85 -3.70 17.56 -7.03
N THR A 86 -4.49 18.60 -7.00
CA THR A 86 -5.93 18.45 -7.07
C THR A 86 -6.37 18.06 -8.48
N PRO A 87 -7.44 17.25 -8.63
CA PRO A 87 -8.24 16.66 -7.57
C PRO A 87 -7.59 15.40 -7.00
N VAL A 88 -7.76 15.18 -5.70
CA VAL A 88 -7.36 13.95 -5.06
C VAL A 88 -8.56 13.02 -4.88
N ILE A 89 -8.29 11.73 -4.85
CA ILE A 89 -9.30 10.70 -4.55
C ILE A 89 -8.96 10.11 -3.19
N GLU A 90 -9.96 9.95 -2.34
CA GLU A 90 -9.79 9.36 -1.03
C GLU A 90 -10.51 8.00 -0.97
N VAL A 91 -9.82 6.99 -0.45
CA VAL A 91 -10.39 5.64 -0.30
C VAL A 91 -10.24 5.21 1.16
N PRO A 92 -11.35 4.96 1.87
CA PRO A 92 -11.30 4.63 3.29
C PRO A 92 -10.72 3.25 3.55
N THR A 93 -10.12 3.10 4.74
CA THR A 93 -9.64 1.81 5.23
C THR A 93 -10.37 1.46 6.53
N PRO A 94 -10.46 0.17 6.90
CA PRO A 94 -11.04 -0.21 8.20
C PRO A 94 -10.09 0.17 9.34
N ASP A 95 -10.66 0.43 10.51
CA ASP A 95 -9.88 0.80 11.69
C ASP A 95 -8.89 -0.28 12.09
N ASP A 96 -9.35 -1.53 12.16
CA ASP A 96 -8.54 -2.65 12.61
C ASP A 96 -9.04 -3.93 11.94
N ILE A 97 -8.52 -4.19 10.75
CA ILE A 97 -8.89 -5.37 9.98
C ILE A 97 -8.44 -6.68 10.65
N VAL A 98 -7.34 -6.63 11.40
CA VAL A 98 -6.82 -7.82 12.09
C VAL A 98 -7.82 -8.29 13.14
N ALA A 99 -8.32 -7.38 13.94
CA ALA A 99 -9.37 -7.69 14.93
C ALA A 99 -10.67 -8.09 14.23
N LEU A 100 -11.05 -7.40 13.17
CA LEU A 100 -12.28 -7.69 12.45
C LEU A 100 -12.28 -9.09 11.83
N ARG A 101 -11.14 -9.53 11.30
CA ARG A 101 -11.00 -10.88 10.75
C ARG A 101 -11.29 -11.97 11.78
N ARG A 102 -11.02 -11.69 13.05
CA ARG A 102 -11.29 -12.63 14.15
C ARG A 102 -12.71 -12.54 14.68
N THR A 103 -13.27 -11.33 14.76
CA THR A 103 -14.55 -11.10 15.40
C THR A 103 -15.73 -11.14 14.42
N ASP A 104 -15.50 -10.73 13.18
CA ASP A 104 -16.54 -10.71 12.16
C ASP A 104 -15.92 -10.96 10.78
N PRO A 105 -15.65 -12.24 10.44
CA PRO A 105 -15.02 -12.58 9.15
C PRO A 105 -15.84 -12.15 7.94
N VAL A 106 -17.16 -12.09 8.05
CA VAL A 106 -18.03 -11.66 6.96
C VAL A 106 -17.80 -10.18 6.65
N ALA A 107 -17.77 -9.34 7.69
CA ALA A 107 -17.48 -7.92 7.51
C ALA A 107 -16.08 -7.69 6.98
N ALA A 108 -15.10 -8.47 7.43
CA ALA A 108 -13.73 -8.38 6.93
C ALA A 108 -13.66 -8.73 5.43
N HIS A 109 -14.42 -9.74 5.02
CA HIS A 109 -14.50 -10.16 3.62
C HIS A 109 -15.13 -9.06 2.75
N GLU A 110 -16.18 -8.41 3.27
CA GLU A 110 -16.82 -7.30 2.59
C GLU A 110 -15.86 -6.11 2.41
N TRP A 111 -15.05 -5.82 3.42
CA TRP A 111 -14.03 -4.79 3.32
C TRP A 111 -13.03 -5.09 2.21
N ARG A 112 -12.61 -6.34 2.10
CA ARG A 112 -11.65 -6.72 1.06
C ARG A 112 -12.24 -6.55 -0.33
N HIS A 113 -13.47 -7.00 -0.54
CA HIS A 113 -14.14 -6.83 -1.83
C HIS A 113 -14.36 -5.36 -2.16
N SER A 114 -14.80 -4.58 -1.19
CA SER A 114 -14.98 -3.14 -1.37
C SER A 114 -13.66 -2.44 -1.71
N MET A 115 -12.60 -2.79 -1.00
CA MET A 115 -11.27 -2.23 -1.27
C MET A 115 -10.79 -2.58 -2.67
N ARG A 116 -10.93 -3.85 -3.05
CA ARG A 116 -10.57 -4.30 -4.40
C ARG A 116 -11.34 -3.54 -5.46
N ASP A 117 -12.66 -3.46 -5.32
CA ASP A 117 -13.54 -2.81 -6.29
C ASP A 117 -13.24 -1.32 -6.44
N ARG A 118 -12.85 -0.66 -5.38
CA ARG A 118 -12.54 0.77 -5.40
C ARG A 118 -11.11 1.06 -5.82
N LEU A 119 -10.16 0.32 -5.27
CA LEU A 119 -8.75 0.67 -5.38
C LEU A 119 -8.08 0.05 -6.62
N ALA A 120 -8.37 -1.19 -6.93
CA ALA A 120 -7.69 -1.87 -8.03
C ALA A 120 -7.83 -1.13 -9.37
N PRO A 121 -9.04 -0.69 -9.79
CA PRO A 121 -9.16 0.07 -11.03
C PRO A 121 -8.43 1.41 -10.99
N LEU A 122 -8.38 2.06 -9.84
CA LEU A 122 -7.72 3.35 -9.70
C LEU A 122 -6.21 3.25 -9.91
N LEU A 123 -5.60 2.15 -9.53
CA LEU A 123 -4.14 1.97 -9.66
C LEU A 123 -3.69 1.87 -11.12
N ASP A 124 -4.60 1.71 -12.07
CA ASP A 124 -4.29 1.79 -13.49
C ASP A 124 -3.96 3.23 -13.91
N THR A 125 -4.56 4.22 -13.24
CA THR A 125 -4.45 5.63 -13.61
C THR A 125 -3.90 6.51 -12.50
N HIS A 126 -3.87 6.01 -11.27
CA HIS A 126 -3.48 6.77 -10.07
C HIS A 126 -2.47 6.00 -9.25
N ASP A 127 -1.68 6.71 -8.46
CA ASP A 127 -0.84 6.15 -7.41
C ASP A 127 -1.40 6.54 -6.06
N VAL A 128 -1.23 5.66 -5.06
CA VAL A 128 -1.51 6.01 -3.67
C VAL A 128 -0.29 6.74 -3.14
N VAL A 129 -0.45 8.02 -2.85
CA VAL A 129 0.68 8.88 -2.48
C VAL A 129 0.70 9.25 -1.00
N GLY A 130 -0.32 8.86 -0.25
CA GLY A 130 -0.38 9.20 1.16
C GLY A 130 -1.58 8.61 1.86
N MET A 131 -1.72 8.98 3.11
CA MET A 131 -2.85 8.63 3.95
C MET A 131 -3.18 9.83 4.83
N ASN A 132 -4.47 10.20 4.91
CA ASN A 132 -4.89 11.31 5.75
C ASN A 132 -5.05 10.89 7.21
N ASP A 133 -5.39 11.86 8.07
CA ASP A 133 -5.54 11.61 9.51
C ASP A 133 -6.73 10.68 9.83
N ASN A 134 -7.68 10.55 8.92
CA ASN A 134 -8.81 9.63 9.07
C ASN A 134 -8.47 8.20 8.67
N GLY A 135 -7.29 7.96 8.14
CA GLY A 135 -6.89 6.64 7.68
C GLY A 135 -7.33 6.31 6.26
N ASP A 136 -7.69 7.32 5.49
CA ASP A 136 -8.04 7.14 4.08
C ASP A 136 -6.80 7.21 3.20
N TYR A 137 -6.72 6.34 2.20
CA TYR A 137 -5.69 6.47 1.17
C TYR A 137 -5.95 7.70 0.32
N ILE A 138 -4.88 8.42 0.01
CA ILE A 138 -4.92 9.59 -0.86
C ILE A 138 -4.28 9.19 -2.19
N LEU A 139 -5.03 9.35 -3.28
CA LEU A 139 -4.55 9.01 -4.62
C LEU A 139 -4.47 10.26 -5.48
N THR A 140 -3.44 10.30 -6.30
CA THR A 140 -3.28 11.32 -7.33
C THR A 140 -3.01 10.64 -8.66
N ARG A 141 -3.26 11.33 -9.75
CA ARG A 141 -3.05 10.79 -11.08
C ARG A 141 -1.56 10.47 -11.28
N LYS A 142 -1.29 9.34 -11.92
CA LYS A 142 0.10 8.97 -12.28
C LYS A 142 0.72 10.07 -13.10
N GLU A 143 1.99 10.37 -12.81
CA GLU A 143 2.73 11.33 -13.59
C GLU A 143 2.96 10.80 -15.00
N THR A 144 2.75 11.65 -15.99
CA THR A 144 3.11 11.33 -17.37
C THR A 144 4.62 11.38 -17.52
N ARG A 145 5.18 10.30 -17.94
CA ARG A 145 6.61 10.25 -18.26
C ARG A 145 6.83 10.33 -19.75
#